data_18c7938815886ed1c0a73e5b5455b75e
#
_entry.id   18c7938815886ed1c0a73e5b5455b75e
#
_cell.length_a   1.000
_cell.length_b   1.000
_cell.length_c   1.000
_cell.angle_alpha   90.00
_cell.angle_beta   90.00
_cell.angle_gamma   90.00
#
_symmetry.space_group_name_H-M   'P 1'
#
loop_
_entity.id
_entity.type
_entity.pdbx_description
1 polymer ?
#
loop_
_entity_poly.entity_id
_entity_poly.type
_entity_poly.pdbx_seq_one_letter_code
_entity_poly.pdbx_strand_id
1 'polypeptide(L)'
;MAKTRPGNKKGKQRTRQVNQYDKIFRENIEAALPGLIRNLLGIQAVYTEELPDDIQHTKERKPDVLKKVTDKNGETFVLHIEFQVKDEQEVVFRMAEYFIMLLRRYKLPVQQYVIYIGAGNPTMTDKIRSASMNFKYQLIALSAVDYHLLLRSNNPEEKMLAILADFGGNDPRRVIEDIVNQVITASSGNFSKLRHIRQLRILAQLRNLAPDNLKIMDSIANYFSDEKDILYRRGELKGIEKGIEKGKKAIVKNLLLKTDFTIAKIAGLTNVTEAFVRKVKKTLK
;
A
#
# COMPACT_ATOMS: atom_id res chain seq x y z
N MET A 1 22.05 -32.03 -19.37
CA MET A 1 21.05 -31.99 -18.27
C MET A 1 20.98 -30.59 -17.69
N ALA A 2 19.98 -29.80 -18.04
CA ALA A 2 19.82 -28.42 -17.61
C ALA A 2 19.14 -28.37 -16.22
N LYS A 3 19.84 -27.79 -15.23
CA LYS A 3 19.28 -27.54 -13.88
C LYS A 3 18.32 -26.34 -13.94
N THR A 4 17.03 -26.57 -13.86
CA THR A 4 16.00 -25.55 -13.64
C THR A 4 16.18 -24.94 -12.25
N ARG A 5 16.47 -23.63 -12.21
CA ARG A 5 16.52 -22.84 -10.97
C ARG A 5 15.11 -22.66 -10.41
N PRO A 6 14.92 -22.76 -9.08
CA PRO A 6 13.61 -22.54 -8.46
C PRO A 6 13.21 -21.07 -8.60
N GLY A 7 12.06 -20.81 -9.25
CA GLY A 7 11.52 -19.48 -9.49
C GLY A 7 11.26 -18.71 -8.18
N ASN A 8 11.74 -17.50 -8.15
CA ASN A 8 11.74 -16.55 -7.04
C ASN A 8 10.30 -16.14 -6.61
N LYS A 9 9.72 -16.91 -5.66
CA LYS A 9 8.39 -16.63 -5.08
C LYS A 9 8.34 -15.29 -4.32
N LYS A 10 9.48 -14.82 -3.77
CA LYS A 10 9.56 -13.53 -3.05
C LYS A 10 9.40 -12.33 -3.98
N GLY A 11 9.86 -12.41 -5.23
CA GLY A 11 9.69 -11.33 -6.22
C GLY A 11 8.23 -11.13 -6.62
N LYS A 12 7.47 -12.22 -6.86
CA LYS A 12 6.04 -12.15 -7.21
C LYS A 12 5.16 -11.61 -6.08
N GLN A 13 5.50 -11.89 -4.83
CA GLN A 13 4.76 -11.41 -3.67
C GLN A 13 5.01 -9.91 -3.41
N ARG A 14 6.26 -9.43 -3.60
CA ARG A 14 6.62 -8.01 -3.53
C ARG A 14 5.95 -7.17 -4.63
N THR A 15 5.93 -7.64 -5.86
CA THR A 15 5.26 -6.97 -6.99
C THR A 15 3.75 -6.87 -6.76
N ARG A 16 3.12 -7.90 -6.19
CA ARG A 16 1.68 -7.93 -5.88
C ARG A 16 1.31 -6.96 -4.76
N GLN A 17 2.19 -6.76 -3.76
CA GLN A 17 2.00 -5.77 -2.71
C GLN A 17 2.13 -4.33 -3.24
N VAL A 18 3.14 -4.04 -4.05
CA VAL A 18 3.31 -2.70 -4.67
C VAL A 18 2.07 -2.32 -5.49
N ASN A 19 1.56 -3.22 -6.32
CA ASN A 19 0.34 -2.98 -7.10
C ASN A 19 -0.91 -2.77 -6.23
N GLN A 20 -0.95 -3.34 -5.02
CA GLN A 20 -2.07 -3.18 -4.10
C GLN A 20 -2.06 -1.81 -3.42
N TYR A 21 -0.89 -1.27 -3.10
CA TYR A 21 -0.75 0.09 -2.58
C TYR A 21 -1.13 1.14 -3.62
N ASP A 22 -0.62 1.03 -4.84
CA ASP A 22 -0.96 1.93 -5.94
C ASP A 22 -2.47 1.98 -6.17
N LYS A 23 -3.14 0.81 -6.10
CA LYS A 23 -4.59 0.73 -6.25
C LYS A 23 -5.32 1.48 -5.13
N ILE A 24 -4.92 1.30 -3.87
CA ILE A 24 -5.54 1.98 -2.72
C ILE A 24 -5.34 3.49 -2.83
N PHE A 25 -4.13 3.93 -3.21
CA PHE A 25 -3.88 5.35 -3.40
C PHE A 25 -4.76 5.93 -4.50
N ARG A 26 -4.82 5.30 -5.67
CA ARG A 26 -5.69 5.76 -6.77
C ARG A 26 -7.18 5.78 -6.40
N GLU A 27 -7.66 4.82 -5.61
CA GLU A 27 -9.06 4.77 -5.18
C GLU A 27 -9.42 5.89 -4.18
N ASN A 28 -8.46 6.38 -3.39
CA ASN A 28 -8.72 7.34 -2.32
C ASN A 28 -8.17 8.73 -2.61
N ILE A 29 -7.24 8.86 -3.57
CA ILE A 29 -6.52 10.11 -3.78
C ILE A 29 -7.45 11.26 -4.21
N GLU A 30 -8.45 10.98 -5.05
CA GLU A 30 -9.39 12.00 -5.50
C GLU A 30 -10.14 12.63 -4.31
N ALA A 31 -10.57 11.81 -3.35
CA ALA A 31 -11.27 12.29 -2.16
C ALA A 31 -10.32 12.99 -1.17
N ALA A 32 -9.07 12.55 -1.06
CA ALA A 32 -8.07 13.14 -0.17
C ALA A 32 -7.40 14.40 -0.76
N LEU A 33 -7.42 14.53 -2.10
CA LEU A 33 -6.62 15.51 -2.83
C LEU A 33 -6.88 16.97 -2.41
N PRO A 34 -8.13 17.45 -2.20
CA PRO A 34 -8.37 18.83 -1.78
C PRO A 34 -7.70 19.17 -0.44
N GLY A 35 -7.71 18.21 0.50
CA GLY A 35 -7.04 18.36 1.79
C GLY A 35 -5.52 18.31 1.66
N LEU A 36 -4.97 17.41 0.86
CA LEU A 36 -3.55 17.33 0.58
C LEU A 36 -3.03 18.61 -0.06
N ILE A 37 -3.70 19.13 -1.08
CA ILE A 37 -3.33 20.39 -1.74
C ILE A 37 -3.26 21.53 -0.71
N ARG A 38 -4.26 21.67 0.14
CA ARG A 38 -4.32 22.74 1.13
C ARG A 38 -3.38 22.53 2.30
N ASN A 39 -3.45 21.35 2.94
CA ASN A 39 -2.83 21.11 4.24
C ASN A 39 -1.37 20.66 4.12
N LEU A 40 -1.06 19.84 3.10
CA LEU A 40 0.27 19.29 2.90
C LEU A 40 1.11 20.17 1.97
N LEU A 41 0.54 20.62 0.85
CA LEU A 41 1.26 21.43 -0.14
C LEU A 41 1.18 22.93 0.15
N GLY A 42 0.30 23.38 1.04
CA GLY A 42 0.09 24.77 1.40
C GLY A 42 -0.58 25.61 0.30
N ILE A 43 -1.14 24.98 -0.72
CA ILE A 43 -1.78 25.65 -1.86
C ILE A 43 -3.24 25.94 -1.53
N GLN A 44 -3.62 27.22 -1.59
CA GLN A 44 -5.01 27.65 -1.44
C GLN A 44 -5.66 27.75 -2.82
N ALA A 45 -6.07 26.59 -3.35
CA ALA A 45 -6.74 26.49 -4.63
C ALA A 45 -8.17 27.04 -4.55
N VAL A 46 -8.53 27.91 -5.47
CA VAL A 46 -9.90 28.41 -5.67
C VAL A 46 -10.60 27.57 -6.73
N TYR A 47 -9.88 27.14 -7.73
CA TYR A 47 -10.38 26.31 -8.82
C TYR A 47 -9.36 25.26 -9.21
N THR A 48 -9.85 24.03 -9.47
CA THR A 48 -9.06 22.92 -10.00
C THR A 48 -9.78 22.29 -11.19
N GLU A 49 -9.02 21.95 -12.23
CA GLU A 49 -9.52 21.29 -13.43
C GLU A 49 -8.65 20.09 -13.74
N GLU A 50 -9.29 18.95 -14.06
CA GLU A 50 -8.57 17.80 -14.58
C GLU A 50 -7.91 18.12 -15.91
N LEU A 51 -6.67 17.71 -16.07
CA LEU A 51 -5.96 17.77 -17.34
C LEU A 51 -5.87 16.36 -17.94
N PRO A 52 -6.02 16.24 -19.29
CA PRO A 52 -5.77 14.97 -19.95
C PRO A 52 -4.38 14.44 -19.61
N ASP A 53 -4.33 13.21 -19.13
CA ASP A 53 -3.11 12.52 -18.68
C ASP A 53 -2.42 11.71 -19.79
N ASP A 54 -2.92 11.78 -21.03
CA ASP A 54 -2.41 11.12 -22.23
C ASP A 54 -1.12 11.75 -22.79
N ILE A 55 -0.20 12.13 -21.90
CA ILE A 55 1.11 12.67 -22.27
C ILE A 55 1.89 11.51 -22.90
N GLN A 56 1.92 11.50 -24.26
CA GLN A 56 2.61 10.48 -25.01
C GLN A 56 4.10 10.44 -24.68
N HIS A 57 4.51 9.34 -24.07
CA HIS A 57 5.89 8.95 -23.87
C HIS A 57 6.09 7.53 -24.40
N THR A 58 7.29 7.21 -24.86
CA THR A 58 7.69 5.88 -25.33
C THR A 58 7.59 4.78 -24.26
N LYS A 59 7.30 5.15 -23.00
CA LYS A 59 6.86 4.27 -21.92
C LYS A 59 5.51 4.79 -21.43
N GLU A 60 4.48 3.96 -21.52
CA GLU A 60 3.10 4.20 -21.03
C GLU A 60 3.08 4.46 -19.51
N ARG A 61 3.52 5.64 -19.09
CA ARG A 61 3.41 6.08 -17.69
C ARG A 61 2.52 7.31 -17.66
N LYS A 62 1.41 7.17 -16.96
CA LYS A 62 0.51 8.29 -16.66
C LYS A 62 0.94 8.93 -15.35
N PRO A 63 0.87 10.27 -15.21
CA PRO A 63 0.99 10.95 -13.92
C PRO A 63 -0.04 10.41 -12.93
N ASP A 64 0.34 10.33 -11.65
CA ASP A 64 -0.63 9.94 -10.62
C ASP A 64 -1.68 11.03 -10.40
N VAL A 65 -1.26 12.30 -10.41
CA VAL A 65 -2.15 13.46 -10.35
C VAL A 65 -1.66 14.53 -11.32
N LEU A 66 -2.57 15.01 -12.17
CA LEU A 66 -2.32 16.13 -13.08
C LEU A 66 -3.55 17.04 -13.13
N LYS A 67 -3.40 18.26 -12.59
CA LYS A 67 -4.51 19.24 -12.53
C LYS A 67 -4.05 20.63 -12.97
N LYS A 68 -4.97 21.41 -13.54
CA LYS A 68 -4.81 22.84 -13.66
C LYS A 68 -5.42 23.51 -12.42
N VAL A 69 -4.64 24.28 -11.72
CA VAL A 69 -5.01 24.92 -10.46
C VAL A 69 -4.97 26.41 -10.61
N THR A 70 -5.99 27.09 -10.12
CA THR A 70 -5.98 28.54 -9.90
C THR A 70 -5.99 28.77 -8.39
N ASP A 71 -4.98 29.45 -7.88
CA ASP A 71 -4.87 29.75 -6.45
C ASP A 71 -5.69 30.99 -6.04
N LYS A 72 -5.66 31.31 -4.74
CA LYS A 72 -6.37 32.47 -4.18
C LYS A 72 -5.88 33.82 -4.70
N ASN A 73 -4.67 33.88 -5.28
CA ASN A 73 -4.09 35.10 -5.84
C ASN A 73 -4.47 35.26 -7.32
N GLY A 74 -5.21 34.29 -7.90
CA GLY A 74 -5.56 34.25 -9.31
C GLY A 74 -4.46 33.68 -10.20
N GLU A 75 -3.35 33.16 -9.63
CA GLU A 75 -2.30 32.51 -10.40
C GLU A 75 -2.73 31.13 -10.86
N THR A 76 -2.55 30.87 -12.15
CA THR A 76 -2.92 29.58 -12.77
C THR A 76 -1.67 28.81 -13.15
N PHE A 77 -1.59 27.55 -12.74
CA PHE A 77 -0.46 26.65 -13.00
C PHE A 77 -0.89 25.20 -13.17
N VAL A 78 0.00 24.37 -13.69
CA VAL A 78 -0.14 22.92 -13.74
C VAL A 78 0.42 22.33 -12.45
N LEU A 79 -0.41 21.62 -11.70
CA LEU A 79 -0.02 20.85 -10.53
C LEU A 79 0.20 19.39 -10.97
N HIS A 80 1.41 18.88 -10.72
CA HIS A 80 1.79 17.50 -10.98
C HIS A 80 2.28 16.86 -9.69
N ILE A 81 1.65 15.75 -9.27
CA ILE A 81 2.03 15.00 -8.07
C ILE A 81 2.29 13.54 -8.45
N GLU A 82 3.39 12.98 -7.96
CA GLU A 82 3.74 11.56 -8.06
C GLU A 82 3.84 10.97 -6.65
N PHE A 83 3.33 9.74 -6.46
CA PHE A 83 3.47 8.99 -5.20
C PHE A 83 4.56 7.93 -5.35
N GLN A 84 5.53 7.91 -4.42
CA GLN A 84 6.65 6.99 -4.45
C GLN A 84 6.70 6.14 -3.19
N VAL A 85 6.70 4.80 -3.36
CA VAL A 85 6.91 3.83 -2.28
C VAL A 85 8.39 3.49 -2.14
N LYS A 86 9.13 3.47 -3.26
CA LYS A 86 10.54 3.11 -3.31
C LYS A 86 11.42 4.35 -3.38
N ASP A 87 12.55 4.30 -2.69
CA ASP A 87 13.58 5.33 -2.74
C ASP A 87 14.48 5.08 -3.97
N GLU A 88 14.13 5.68 -5.11
CA GLU A 88 14.80 5.49 -6.40
C GLU A 88 15.41 6.80 -6.90
N GLN A 89 16.72 6.81 -7.21
CA GLN A 89 17.42 8.00 -7.70
C GLN A 89 16.93 8.47 -9.09
N GLU A 90 16.37 7.57 -9.90
CA GLU A 90 15.88 7.84 -11.26
C GLU A 90 14.61 8.71 -11.28
N VAL A 91 13.95 8.92 -10.14
CA VAL A 91 12.74 9.74 -10.04
C VAL A 91 12.99 11.16 -10.52
N VAL A 92 14.15 11.74 -10.24
CA VAL A 92 14.48 13.12 -10.63
C VAL A 92 14.51 13.32 -12.15
N PHE A 93 14.99 12.35 -12.91
CA PHE A 93 14.99 12.41 -14.37
C PHE A 93 13.58 12.34 -14.93
N ARG A 94 12.75 11.45 -14.39
CA ARG A 94 11.35 11.32 -14.75
C ARG A 94 10.57 12.63 -14.48
N MET A 95 10.79 13.25 -13.32
CA MET A 95 10.16 14.52 -12.98
C MET A 95 10.62 15.64 -13.91
N ALA A 96 11.89 15.68 -14.32
CA ALA A 96 12.42 16.64 -15.28
C ALA A 96 11.82 16.43 -16.69
N GLU A 97 11.68 15.19 -17.14
CA GLU A 97 11.01 14.84 -18.39
C GLU A 97 9.56 15.36 -18.39
N TYR A 98 8.79 15.03 -17.35
CA TYR A 98 7.42 15.53 -17.19
C TYR A 98 7.37 17.06 -17.18
N PHE A 99 8.29 17.73 -16.45
CA PHE A 99 8.32 19.18 -16.39
C PHE A 99 8.37 19.81 -17.78
N ILE A 100 9.32 19.39 -18.61
CA ILE A 100 9.48 19.91 -19.97
C ILE A 100 8.25 19.63 -20.84
N MET A 101 7.70 18.42 -20.74
CA MET A 101 6.51 18.04 -21.51
C MET A 101 5.29 18.87 -21.13
N LEU A 102 5.03 19.03 -19.84
CA LEU A 102 3.90 19.79 -19.30
C LEU A 102 4.03 21.27 -19.65
N LEU A 103 5.22 21.85 -19.44
CA LEU A 103 5.51 23.23 -19.78
C LEU A 103 5.29 23.50 -21.29
N ARG A 104 5.75 22.57 -22.15
CA ARG A 104 5.56 22.68 -23.60
C ARG A 104 4.09 22.57 -24.01
N ARG A 105 3.34 21.64 -23.39
CA ARG A 105 1.92 21.36 -23.75
C ARG A 105 0.99 22.46 -23.29
N TYR A 106 1.10 22.86 -22.03
CA TYR A 106 0.12 23.77 -21.41
C TYR A 106 0.53 25.25 -21.43
N LYS A 107 1.82 25.55 -21.63
CA LYS A 107 2.35 26.94 -21.61
C LYS A 107 2.04 27.69 -20.31
N LEU A 108 1.88 26.96 -19.21
CA LEU A 108 1.64 27.45 -17.87
C LEU A 108 2.82 27.10 -16.95
N PRO A 109 3.03 27.84 -15.86
CA PRO A 109 3.95 27.41 -14.80
C PRO A 109 3.62 25.99 -14.35
N VAL A 110 4.62 25.19 -14.00
CA VAL A 110 4.46 23.81 -13.54
C VAL A 110 5.00 23.69 -12.13
N GLN A 111 4.15 23.27 -11.19
CA GLN A 111 4.53 22.92 -9.82
C GLN A 111 4.51 21.42 -9.67
N GLN A 112 5.65 20.84 -9.25
CA GLN A 112 5.82 19.40 -9.16
C GLN A 112 6.17 18.97 -7.74
N TYR A 113 5.49 17.91 -7.31
CA TYR A 113 5.66 17.30 -5.99
C TYR A 113 5.86 15.80 -6.14
N VAL A 114 6.78 15.25 -5.36
CA VAL A 114 6.87 13.81 -5.09
C VAL A 114 6.50 13.59 -3.64
N ILE A 115 5.46 12.83 -3.40
CA ILE A 115 5.03 12.44 -2.06
C ILE A 115 5.56 11.03 -1.81
N TYR A 116 6.59 10.94 -0.95
CA TYR A 116 7.16 9.67 -0.57
C TYR A 116 6.34 9.05 0.57
N ILE A 117 5.85 7.85 0.32
CA ILE A 117 4.96 7.09 1.22
C ILE A 117 5.61 5.82 1.74
N GLY A 118 6.89 5.58 1.41
CA GLY A 118 7.67 4.47 1.95
C GLY A 118 8.11 4.69 3.40
N ALA A 119 8.78 3.69 3.96
CA ALA A 119 9.30 3.75 5.32
C ALA A 119 10.54 4.66 5.41
N GLY A 120 10.60 5.47 6.47
CA GLY A 120 11.76 6.34 6.77
C GLY A 120 11.87 7.55 5.85
N ASN A 121 13.03 8.20 5.90
CA ASN A 121 13.34 9.35 5.06
C ASN A 121 13.96 8.88 3.74
N PRO A 122 13.49 9.39 2.58
CA PRO A 122 14.08 9.06 1.29
C PRO A 122 15.46 9.69 1.13
N THR A 123 16.32 9.01 0.39
CA THR A 123 17.66 9.51 -0.03
C THR A 123 17.68 9.98 -1.47
N MET A 124 16.58 9.80 -2.22
CA MET A 124 16.45 10.24 -3.61
C MET A 124 16.70 11.74 -3.76
N THR A 125 17.37 12.12 -4.83
CA THR A 125 17.64 13.53 -5.11
C THR A 125 16.40 14.26 -5.64
N ASP A 126 16.18 15.48 -5.18
CA ASP A 126 15.09 16.37 -5.60
C ASP A 126 15.49 17.35 -6.70
N LYS A 127 16.76 17.28 -7.19
CA LYS A 127 17.33 18.29 -8.11
C LYS A 127 18.32 17.71 -9.09
N ILE A 128 18.38 18.32 -10.27
CA ILE A 128 19.45 18.14 -11.24
C ILE A 128 20.16 19.49 -11.39
N ARG A 129 21.48 19.50 -11.22
CA ARG A 129 22.32 20.69 -11.44
C ARG A 129 23.43 20.36 -12.42
N SER A 130 23.48 21.08 -13.53
CA SER A 130 24.55 21.05 -14.51
C SER A 130 24.79 22.46 -15.05
N ALA A 131 25.81 22.65 -15.90
CA ALA A 131 26.10 23.96 -16.51
C ALA A 131 24.91 24.51 -17.33
N SER A 132 24.10 23.63 -17.92
CA SER A 132 23.00 23.99 -18.81
C SER A 132 21.60 23.75 -18.25
N MET A 133 21.47 23.13 -17.05
CA MET A 133 20.17 22.76 -16.48
C MET A 133 20.18 22.91 -14.96
N ASN A 134 19.20 23.67 -14.45
CA ASN A 134 18.88 23.71 -13.03
C ASN A 134 17.41 23.34 -12.87
N PHE A 135 17.17 22.13 -12.43
CA PHE A 135 15.82 21.59 -12.20
C PHE A 135 15.67 21.18 -10.74
N LYS A 136 14.48 21.42 -10.18
CA LYS A 136 14.11 20.99 -8.84
C LYS A 136 12.60 20.74 -8.77
N TYR A 137 12.22 19.69 -8.04
CA TYR A 137 10.83 19.44 -7.59
C TYR A 137 10.77 19.45 -6.07
N GLN A 138 9.57 19.45 -5.51
CA GLN A 138 9.40 19.35 -4.06
C GLN A 138 9.21 17.88 -3.64
N LEU A 139 10.10 17.40 -2.77
CA LEU A 139 10.03 16.06 -2.18
C LEU A 139 9.46 16.18 -0.77
N ILE A 140 8.34 15.50 -0.52
CA ILE A 140 7.66 15.46 0.77
C ILE A 140 7.61 14.01 1.24
N ALA A 141 8.31 13.67 2.32
CA ALA A 141 8.17 12.38 2.97
C ALA A 141 7.01 12.44 3.96
N LEU A 142 5.98 11.61 3.79
CA LEU A 142 4.86 11.57 4.75
C LEU A 142 5.34 11.17 6.15
N SER A 143 6.39 10.36 6.24
CA SER A 143 7.05 9.98 7.51
C SER A 143 7.62 11.15 8.32
N ALA A 144 7.78 12.34 7.71
CA ALA A 144 8.24 13.57 8.37
C ALA A 144 7.10 14.60 8.60
N VAL A 145 5.87 14.28 8.22
CA VAL A 145 4.69 15.15 8.39
C VAL A 145 3.99 14.79 9.69
N ASP A 146 3.65 15.77 10.52
CA ASP A 146 2.85 15.56 11.74
C ASP A 146 1.49 14.94 11.39
N TYR A 147 1.17 13.78 11.96
CA TYR A 147 -0.07 13.05 11.70
C TYR A 147 -1.33 13.86 12.03
N HIS A 148 -1.27 14.78 12.98
CA HIS A 148 -2.39 15.65 13.32
C HIS A 148 -2.81 16.55 12.15
N LEU A 149 -1.88 16.91 11.28
CA LEU A 149 -2.19 17.73 10.10
C LEU A 149 -3.25 17.05 9.21
N LEU A 150 -3.10 15.74 9.00
CA LEU A 150 -4.01 14.94 8.19
C LEU A 150 -5.31 14.59 8.93
N LEU A 151 -5.27 14.52 10.26
CA LEU A 151 -6.45 14.27 11.09
C LEU A 151 -7.40 15.47 11.19
N ARG A 152 -6.96 16.69 10.87
CA ARG A 152 -7.80 17.91 10.86
C ARG A 152 -8.91 17.87 9.80
N SER A 153 -8.74 17.10 8.75
CA SER A 153 -9.75 16.94 7.70
C SER A 153 -11.00 16.23 8.22
N ASN A 154 -12.14 16.53 7.63
CA ASN A 154 -13.37 15.73 7.83
C ASN A 154 -13.48 14.54 6.87
N ASN A 155 -12.52 14.42 5.93
CA ASN A 155 -12.50 13.38 4.92
C ASN A 155 -11.79 12.13 5.46
N PRO A 156 -12.46 10.95 5.55
CA PRO A 156 -11.85 9.73 6.06
C PRO A 156 -10.66 9.26 5.21
N GLU A 157 -10.66 9.50 3.90
CA GLU A 157 -9.58 9.13 3.00
C GLU A 157 -8.28 9.92 3.30
N GLU A 158 -8.40 11.21 3.66
CA GLU A 158 -7.26 12.00 4.10
C GLU A 158 -6.79 11.57 5.48
N LYS A 159 -7.71 11.35 6.43
CA LYS A 159 -7.36 10.83 7.77
C LYS A 159 -6.63 9.50 7.72
N MET A 160 -6.94 8.62 6.76
CA MET A 160 -6.24 7.34 6.60
C MET A 160 -4.74 7.53 6.31
N LEU A 161 -4.35 8.59 5.62
CA LEU A 161 -2.95 8.86 5.31
C LEU A 161 -2.12 9.19 6.56
N ALA A 162 -2.76 9.59 7.66
CA ALA A 162 -2.10 9.83 8.94
C ALA A 162 -1.34 8.61 9.45
N ILE A 163 -1.73 7.38 9.06
CA ILE A 163 -1.02 6.14 9.40
C ILE A 163 0.42 6.12 8.83
N LEU A 164 0.70 6.89 7.79
CA LEU A 164 2.01 7.02 7.14
C LEU A 164 2.82 8.22 7.67
N ALA A 165 2.21 9.07 8.47
CA ALA A 165 2.78 10.32 8.95
C ALA A 165 3.66 10.15 10.21
N ASP A 166 4.38 11.18 10.63
CA ASP A 166 5.16 11.15 11.86
C ASP A 166 4.24 11.16 13.10
N PHE A 167 4.46 10.24 14.02
CA PHE A 167 3.72 10.14 15.28
C PHE A 167 4.30 11.00 16.40
N GLY A 168 5.39 11.76 16.12
CA GLY A 168 5.96 12.72 17.06
C GLY A 168 6.49 12.10 18.35
N GLY A 169 6.94 10.84 18.33
CA GLY A 169 7.41 10.12 19.53
C GLY A 169 6.28 9.60 20.44
N ASN A 170 5.01 9.78 20.06
CA ASN A 170 3.88 9.21 20.78
C ASN A 170 3.85 7.69 20.67
N ASP A 171 3.22 7.01 21.65
CA ASP A 171 3.02 5.57 21.60
C ASP A 171 2.25 5.18 20.33
N PRO A 172 2.87 4.40 19.42
CA PRO A 172 2.25 4.03 18.16
C PRO A 172 0.88 3.37 18.31
N ARG A 173 0.66 2.64 19.40
CA ARG A 173 -0.62 1.98 19.67
C ARG A 173 -1.74 3.00 19.84
N ARG A 174 -1.52 4.00 20.70
CA ARG A 174 -2.52 5.05 20.95
C ARG A 174 -2.80 5.88 19.70
N VAL A 175 -1.76 6.20 18.94
CA VAL A 175 -1.91 6.96 17.70
C VAL A 175 -2.72 6.18 16.66
N ILE A 176 -2.44 4.89 16.51
CA ILE A 176 -3.18 4.02 15.57
C ILE A 176 -4.65 3.90 15.99
N GLU A 177 -4.92 3.69 17.27
CA GLU A 177 -6.28 3.65 17.82
C GLU A 177 -7.04 4.96 17.54
N ASP A 178 -6.39 6.11 17.77
CA ASP A 178 -6.99 7.42 17.47
C ASP A 178 -7.28 7.59 15.97
N ILE A 179 -6.33 7.29 15.11
CA ILE A 179 -6.50 7.35 13.66
C ILE A 179 -7.69 6.48 13.23
N VAL A 180 -7.76 5.24 13.69
CA VAL A 180 -8.84 4.31 13.33
C VAL A 180 -10.19 4.85 13.80
N ASN A 181 -10.29 5.31 15.05
CA ASN A 181 -11.53 5.86 15.60
C ASN A 181 -12.00 7.09 14.81
N GLN A 182 -11.09 7.99 14.45
CA GLN A 182 -11.41 9.18 13.67
C GLN A 182 -11.82 8.85 12.23
N VAL A 183 -11.20 7.86 11.59
CA VAL A 183 -11.59 7.36 10.26
C VAL A 183 -12.98 6.73 10.30
N ILE A 184 -13.25 5.88 11.31
CA ILE A 184 -14.56 5.25 11.50
C ILE A 184 -15.66 6.30 11.71
N THR A 185 -15.39 7.32 12.54
CA THR A 185 -16.34 8.40 12.82
C THR A 185 -16.64 9.24 11.59
N ALA A 186 -15.63 9.54 10.78
CA ALA A 186 -15.77 10.28 9.54
C ALA A 186 -16.40 9.47 8.39
N SER A 187 -16.40 8.13 8.49
CA SER A 187 -16.90 7.24 7.43
C SER A 187 -18.43 7.10 7.49
N SER A 188 -19.10 7.23 6.35
CA SER A 188 -20.56 7.06 6.22
C SER A 188 -20.91 5.60 5.95
N GLY A 189 -21.70 4.97 6.85
CA GLY A 189 -22.21 3.61 6.68
C GLY A 189 -21.18 2.49 6.91
N ASN A 190 -21.70 1.30 7.23
CA ASN A 190 -20.86 0.16 7.63
C ASN A 190 -19.92 -0.32 6.51
N PHE A 191 -20.37 -0.32 5.26
CA PHE A 191 -19.57 -0.77 4.13
C PHE A 191 -18.33 0.13 3.91
N SER A 192 -18.51 1.46 4.01
CA SER A 192 -17.41 2.42 3.91
C SER A 192 -16.40 2.24 5.05
N LYS A 193 -16.89 2.08 6.29
CA LYS A 193 -16.05 1.82 7.47
C LYS A 193 -15.16 0.59 7.28
N LEU A 194 -15.75 -0.53 6.85
CA LEU A 194 -15.00 -1.78 6.59
C LEU A 194 -13.96 -1.60 5.49
N ARG A 195 -14.30 -0.90 4.40
CA ARG A 195 -13.36 -0.59 3.33
C ARG A 195 -12.15 0.19 3.84
N HIS A 196 -12.38 1.28 4.59
CA HIS A 196 -11.32 2.13 5.10
C HIS A 196 -10.42 1.40 6.11
N ILE A 197 -10.99 0.57 6.99
CA ILE A 197 -10.19 -0.25 7.92
C ILE A 197 -9.28 -1.23 7.18
N ARG A 198 -9.79 -1.90 6.13
CA ARG A 198 -8.95 -2.79 5.30
C ARG A 198 -7.83 -2.03 4.62
N GLN A 199 -8.10 -0.83 4.12
CA GLN A 199 -7.10 0.02 3.48
C GLN A 199 -6.06 0.53 4.48
N LEU A 200 -6.48 0.98 5.69
CA LEU A 200 -5.58 1.33 6.78
C LEU A 200 -4.62 0.20 7.13
N ARG A 201 -5.13 -1.04 7.24
CA ARG A 201 -4.31 -2.21 7.51
C ARG A 201 -3.23 -2.43 6.47
N ILE A 202 -3.56 -2.22 5.20
CA ILE A 202 -2.60 -2.34 4.11
C ILE A 202 -1.57 -1.20 4.15
N LEU A 203 -2.02 0.04 4.37
CA LEU A 203 -1.12 1.20 4.50
C LEU A 203 -0.17 1.06 5.69
N ALA A 204 -0.63 0.52 6.82
CA ALA A 204 0.22 0.25 7.99
C ALA A 204 1.40 -0.68 7.68
N GLN A 205 1.24 -1.61 6.72
CA GLN A 205 2.31 -2.51 6.30
C GLN A 205 3.44 -1.77 5.55
N LEU A 206 3.15 -0.65 4.87
CA LEU A 206 4.18 0.19 4.23
C LEU A 206 5.16 0.76 5.24
N ARG A 207 4.69 1.01 6.44
CA ARG A 207 5.47 1.66 7.49
C ARG A 207 6.27 0.67 8.35
N ASN A 208 6.26 -0.63 8.04
CA ASN A 208 6.87 -1.68 8.87
C ASN A 208 6.45 -1.58 10.35
N LEU A 209 5.20 -1.19 10.61
CA LEU A 209 4.65 -1.20 11.96
C LEU A 209 4.75 -2.61 12.52
N ALA A 210 5.23 -2.73 13.76
CA ALA A 210 5.47 -4.01 14.40
C ALA A 210 4.20 -4.90 14.38
N PRO A 211 4.33 -6.24 14.32
CA PRO A 211 3.19 -7.16 14.31
C PRO A 211 2.19 -6.93 15.45
N ASP A 212 2.66 -6.41 16.59
CA ASP A 212 1.80 -6.08 17.74
C ASP A 212 0.85 -4.91 17.44
N ASN A 213 1.27 -3.95 16.61
CA ASN A 213 0.39 -2.85 16.17
C ASN A 213 -0.66 -3.33 15.16
N LEU A 214 -0.37 -4.40 14.40
CA LEU A 214 -1.35 -5.05 13.54
C LEU A 214 -2.44 -5.77 14.33
N LYS A 215 -2.12 -6.31 15.52
CA LYS A 215 -3.11 -6.92 16.41
C LYS A 215 -4.12 -5.91 16.94
N ILE A 216 -3.72 -4.65 17.15
CA ILE A 216 -4.65 -3.59 17.54
C ILE A 216 -5.61 -3.29 16.41
N MET A 217 -5.13 -3.23 15.17
CA MET A 217 -6.00 -3.10 14.01
C MET A 217 -6.94 -4.30 13.84
N ASP A 218 -6.47 -5.51 14.20
CA ASP A 218 -7.31 -6.72 14.24
C ASP A 218 -8.36 -6.63 15.35
N SER A 219 -8.02 -6.14 16.55
CA SER A 219 -8.98 -5.97 17.66
C SER A 219 -10.05 -4.93 17.35
N ILE A 220 -9.69 -3.87 16.61
CA ILE A 220 -10.65 -2.85 16.18
C ILE A 220 -11.52 -3.37 15.03
N ALA A 221 -10.98 -4.18 14.13
CA ALA A 221 -11.74 -4.87 13.10
C ALA A 221 -12.81 -5.82 13.70
N ASN A 222 -12.56 -6.39 14.88
CA ASN A 222 -13.53 -7.23 15.60
C ASN A 222 -14.75 -6.45 16.13
N TYR A 223 -14.67 -5.12 16.26
CA TYR A 223 -15.85 -4.27 16.51
C TYR A 223 -16.87 -4.29 15.35
N PHE A 224 -16.41 -4.63 14.15
CA PHE A 224 -17.29 -4.88 13.02
C PHE A 224 -17.43 -6.39 12.89
N SER A 225 -18.45 -6.96 13.58
CA SER A 225 -18.69 -8.40 13.67
C SER A 225 -18.33 -9.13 12.36
N ASP A 226 -17.18 -9.77 12.38
CA ASP A 226 -16.61 -10.57 11.26
C ASP A 226 -17.54 -11.69 10.78
N GLU A 227 -18.54 -12.03 11.57
CA GLU A 227 -19.53 -13.08 11.26
C GLU A 227 -20.34 -12.83 9.98
N LYS A 228 -20.40 -11.58 9.49
CA LYS A 228 -21.12 -11.21 8.25
C LYS A 228 -20.20 -11.02 7.03
N ASP A 229 -18.89 -11.03 7.18
CA ASP A 229 -17.98 -10.89 6.05
C ASP A 229 -17.73 -12.23 5.34
N ILE A 230 -18.32 -12.39 4.15
CA ILE A 230 -18.15 -13.57 3.29
C ILE A 230 -16.67 -13.84 2.99
N LEU A 231 -15.82 -12.81 2.93
CA LEU A 231 -14.38 -12.97 2.65
C LEU A 231 -13.62 -13.46 3.89
N TYR A 232 -14.01 -13.01 5.08
CA TYR A 232 -13.47 -13.51 6.35
C TYR A 232 -13.81 -14.98 6.52
N ARG A 233 -15.09 -15.36 6.38
CA ARG A 233 -15.53 -16.79 6.44
C ARG A 233 -14.79 -17.65 5.41
N ARG A 234 -14.59 -17.15 4.19
CA ARG A 234 -13.77 -17.86 3.19
C ARG A 234 -12.30 -17.99 3.60
N GLY A 235 -11.74 -16.96 4.24
CA GLY A 235 -10.37 -16.96 4.76
C GLY A 235 -10.22 -17.97 5.89
N GLU A 236 -11.15 -17.97 6.84
CA GLU A 236 -11.22 -18.88 7.97
C GLU A 236 -11.36 -20.33 7.51
N LEU A 237 -12.34 -20.63 6.65
CA LEU A 237 -12.54 -21.95 6.08
C LEU A 237 -11.28 -22.47 5.36
N LYS A 238 -10.65 -21.63 4.55
CA LYS A 238 -9.36 -21.97 3.90
C LYS A 238 -8.22 -22.13 4.89
N GLY A 239 -8.23 -21.39 5.98
CA GLY A 239 -7.26 -21.51 7.08
C GLY A 239 -7.39 -22.84 7.79
N ILE A 240 -8.61 -23.21 8.16
CA ILE A 240 -8.97 -24.49 8.78
C ILE A 240 -8.60 -25.66 7.86
N GLU A 241 -9.01 -25.60 6.58
CA GLU A 241 -8.69 -26.65 5.59
C GLU A 241 -7.17 -26.86 5.45
N LYS A 242 -6.40 -25.77 5.29
CA LYS A 242 -4.94 -25.84 5.25
C LYS A 242 -4.31 -26.30 6.55
N GLY A 243 -4.88 -25.94 7.69
CA GLY A 243 -4.46 -26.42 9.01
C GLY A 243 -4.62 -27.91 9.15
N ILE A 244 -5.79 -28.44 8.79
CA ILE A 244 -6.10 -29.87 8.78
C ILE A 244 -5.17 -30.63 7.84
N GLU A 245 -4.97 -30.12 6.61
CA GLU A 245 -4.06 -30.76 5.64
C GLU A 245 -2.61 -30.80 6.15
N LYS A 246 -2.12 -29.70 6.74
CA LYS A 246 -0.79 -29.66 7.36
C LYS A 246 -0.66 -30.63 8.53
N GLY A 247 -1.66 -30.68 9.41
CA GLY A 247 -1.72 -31.59 10.54
C GLY A 247 -1.69 -33.07 10.09
N LYS A 248 -2.55 -33.43 9.15
CA LYS A 248 -2.56 -34.77 8.55
C LYS A 248 -1.23 -35.14 7.91
N LYS A 249 -0.60 -34.20 7.16
CA LYS A 249 0.72 -34.38 6.55
C LYS A 249 1.81 -34.60 7.58
N ALA A 250 1.80 -33.88 8.69
CA ALA A 250 2.77 -34.00 9.77
C ALA A 250 2.64 -35.37 10.48
N ILE A 251 1.41 -35.83 10.76
CA ILE A 251 1.13 -37.16 11.37
C ILE A 251 1.61 -38.26 10.43
N VAL A 252 1.20 -38.24 9.16
CA VAL A 252 1.63 -39.22 8.15
C VAL A 252 3.16 -39.24 8.03
N LYS A 253 3.82 -38.07 8.02
CA LYS A 253 5.29 -38.02 8.02
C LYS A 253 5.91 -38.69 9.22
N ASN A 254 5.38 -38.44 10.42
CA ASN A 254 5.89 -39.04 11.65
C ASN A 254 5.70 -40.55 11.64
N LEU A 255 4.55 -41.08 11.19
CA LEU A 255 4.30 -42.50 11.10
C LEU A 255 5.21 -43.17 10.08
N LEU A 256 5.43 -42.55 8.92
CA LEU A 256 6.36 -43.07 7.90
C LEU A 256 7.82 -43.12 8.36
N LEU A 257 8.24 -42.24 9.28
CA LEU A 257 9.61 -42.17 9.77
C LEU A 257 9.87 -42.99 11.04
N LYS A 258 8.81 -43.22 11.86
CA LYS A 258 8.96 -43.78 13.20
C LYS A 258 8.35 -45.16 13.34
N THR A 259 7.67 -45.71 12.31
CA THR A 259 7.02 -47.00 12.36
C THR A 259 7.21 -47.77 11.05
N ASP A 260 7.11 -49.08 11.11
CA ASP A 260 7.12 -49.96 9.94
C ASP A 260 5.71 -50.24 9.40
N PHE A 261 4.77 -49.33 9.63
CA PHE A 261 3.40 -49.50 9.17
C PHE A 261 3.30 -49.44 7.65
N THR A 262 2.46 -50.27 7.09
CA THR A 262 2.15 -50.26 5.66
C THR A 262 1.40 -48.98 5.28
N ILE A 263 1.49 -48.56 4.01
CA ILE A 263 0.78 -47.37 3.47
C ILE A 263 -0.73 -47.48 3.76
N ALA A 264 -1.33 -48.66 3.59
CA ALA A 264 -2.74 -48.88 3.86
C ALA A 264 -3.07 -48.65 5.35
N LYS A 265 -2.24 -49.18 6.27
CA LYS A 265 -2.43 -49.01 7.72
C LYS A 265 -2.30 -47.52 8.13
N ILE A 266 -1.33 -46.80 7.60
CA ILE A 266 -1.17 -45.35 7.85
C ILE A 266 -2.37 -44.57 7.32
N ALA A 267 -2.84 -44.89 6.11
CA ALA A 267 -4.01 -44.24 5.50
C ALA A 267 -5.27 -44.43 6.38
N GLY A 268 -5.50 -45.63 6.88
CA GLY A 268 -6.62 -45.95 7.79
C GLY A 268 -6.51 -45.18 9.13
N LEU A 269 -5.33 -45.21 9.77
CA LEU A 269 -5.11 -44.52 11.06
C LEU A 269 -5.25 -43.00 11.01
N THR A 270 -4.92 -42.41 9.87
CA THR A 270 -4.92 -40.93 9.71
C THR A 270 -6.12 -40.40 8.94
N ASN A 271 -7.04 -41.28 8.55
CA ASN A 271 -8.21 -40.97 7.75
C ASN A 271 -7.86 -40.11 6.50
N VAL A 272 -6.90 -40.62 5.72
CA VAL A 272 -6.48 -40.06 4.42
C VAL A 272 -6.41 -41.16 3.36
N THR A 273 -6.33 -40.80 2.10
CA THR A 273 -6.17 -41.76 1.02
C THR A 273 -4.74 -42.32 0.96
N GLU A 274 -4.56 -43.56 0.50
CA GLU A 274 -3.22 -44.12 0.25
C GLU A 274 -2.40 -43.27 -0.72
N ALA A 275 -3.06 -42.62 -1.72
CA ALA A 275 -2.42 -41.70 -2.64
C ALA A 275 -1.78 -40.53 -1.92
N PHE A 276 -2.44 -39.99 -0.88
CA PHE A 276 -1.92 -38.91 -0.03
C PHE A 276 -0.67 -39.39 0.73
N VAL A 277 -0.72 -40.57 1.34
CA VAL A 277 0.44 -41.18 2.06
C VAL A 277 1.62 -41.37 1.11
N ARG A 278 1.40 -41.86 -0.12
CA ARG A 278 2.42 -42.04 -1.16
C ARG A 278 3.02 -40.68 -1.57
N LYS A 279 2.20 -39.63 -1.70
CA LYS A 279 2.63 -38.27 -2.01
C LYS A 279 3.55 -37.70 -0.91
N VAL A 280 3.17 -37.87 0.35
CA VAL A 280 4.01 -37.47 1.49
C VAL A 280 5.32 -38.27 1.52
N LYS A 281 5.29 -39.59 1.30
CA LYS A 281 6.49 -40.42 1.22
C LYS A 281 7.49 -39.95 0.15
N LYS A 282 6.98 -39.51 -1.01
CA LYS A 282 7.83 -38.96 -2.08
C LYS A 282 8.54 -37.65 -1.68
N THR A 283 8.00 -36.88 -0.71
CA THR A 283 8.63 -35.62 -0.22
C THR A 283 9.66 -35.86 0.88
N LEU A 284 9.84 -37.13 1.32
CA LEU A 284 10.84 -37.52 2.33
C LEU A 284 12.12 -38.07 1.72
N LYS A 285 12.12 -38.36 0.41
CA LYS A 285 13.30 -38.67 -0.38
C LYS A 285 13.87 -37.35 -0.94
#